data_58344228f812fa24e8d63bee361eb7cf
#
_entry.id   58344228f812fa24e8d63bee361eb7cf
#
_cell.length_a   1.000
_cell.length_b   1.000
_cell.length_c   1.000
_cell.angle_alpha   90.00
_cell.angle_beta   90.00
_cell.angle_gamma   90.00
#
_symmetry.space_group_name_H-M   'P 1'
#
loop_
_entity.id
_entity.type
_entity.pdbx_description
1 polymer ?
#
loop_
_entity_poly.entity_id
_entity_poly.type
_entity_poly.pdbx_seq_one_letter_code
_entity_poly.pdbx_strand_id
1 'polypeptide(L)'
;MQKLKDILQDKVVIISYRHQAILHSVSQLFEVENHAYCYRHVKENFSSYVMKHSMKGKKCKVDALLLLDSVEYARLDDDYVVAMDKLKTYNSDLVKWVEENSLQHWAMSKFAKKRWDKMTTNLVESFNAWLMEERHYTIFNLVMTLLDKFVHLACDHMTTT
;
A
#
# COMPACT_ATOMS: atom_id res chain seq x y z
N MET A 1 -20.07 -3.51 -2.75
CA MET A 1 -18.96 -4.46 -2.54
C MET A 1 -19.31 -5.88 -3.03
N GLN A 2 -20.50 -6.48 -2.71
CA GLN A 2 -20.85 -7.83 -3.18
C GLN A 2 -20.77 -7.98 -4.71
N LYS A 3 -21.41 -7.09 -5.48
CA LYS A 3 -21.33 -7.09 -6.95
C LYS A 3 -19.90 -7.05 -7.50
N LEU A 4 -18.98 -6.38 -6.79
CA LEU A 4 -17.57 -6.32 -7.16
C LEU A 4 -16.91 -7.70 -6.94
N LYS A 5 -17.21 -8.38 -5.84
CA LYS A 5 -16.74 -9.73 -5.55
C LYS A 5 -17.20 -10.71 -6.64
N ASP A 6 -18.47 -10.64 -7.02
CA ASP A 6 -19.07 -11.53 -8.03
C ASP A 6 -18.38 -11.40 -9.41
N ILE A 7 -17.92 -10.17 -9.73
CA ILE A 7 -17.19 -9.88 -10.99
C ILE A 7 -15.72 -10.30 -10.90
N LEU A 8 -15.04 -9.99 -9.79
CA LEU A 8 -13.60 -10.15 -9.67
C LEU A 8 -13.18 -11.54 -9.22
N GLN A 9 -14.09 -12.30 -8.61
CA GLN A 9 -13.80 -13.61 -7.98
C GLN A 9 -12.61 -13.50 -6.99
N ASP A 10 -12.01 -14.61 -6.61
CA ASP A 10 -10.90 -14.64 -5.64
C ASP A 10 -9.51 -14.36 -6.27
N LYS A 11 -9.48 -13.88 -7.51
CA LYS A 11 -8.23 -13.66 -8.27
C LYS A 11 -7.57 -12.31 -8.03
N VAL A 12 -8.20 -11.44 -7.23
CA VAL A 12 -7.75 -10.06 -7.03
C VAL A 12 -7.02 -9.87 -5.71
N VAL A 13 -6.09 -8.92 -5.70
CA VAL A 13 -5.50 -8.36 -4.48
C VAL A 13 -6.06 -6.95 -4.31
N ILE A 14 -6.63 -6.68 -3.15
CA ILE A 14 -7.15 -5.37 -2.77
C ILE A 14 -6.09 -4.67 -1.93
N ILE A 15 -5.59 -3.54 -2.40
CA ILE A 15 -4.66 -2.72 -1.63
C ILE A 15 -5.43 -1.55 -1.03
N SER A 16 -5.38 -1.41 0.28
CA SER A 16 -6.04 -0.30 0.97
C SER A 16 -5.20 0.26 2.13
N TYR A 17 -5.56 1.46 2.59
CA TYR A 17 -5.09 1.94 3.89
C TYR A 17 -5.89 1.29 5.03
N ARG A 18 -5.31 1.30 6.24
CA ARG A 18 -5.82 0.57 7.41
C ARG A 18 -7.00 1.27 8.12
N HIS A 19 -7.99 1.74 7.39
CA HIS A 19 -9.19 2.30 8.00
C HIS A 19 -10.15 1.19 8.43
N GLN A 20 -10.64 1.23 9.65
CA GLN A 20 -11.44 0.15 10.25
C GLN A 20 -12.67 -0.25 9.42
N ALA A 21 -13.39 0.73 8.84
CA ALA A 21 -14.53 0.43 8.00
C ALA A 21 -14.15 -0.35 6.72
N ILE A 22 -12.98 -0.06 6.14
CA ILE A 22 -12.48 -0.79 4.96
C ILE A 22 -12.03 -2.18 5.37
N LEU A 23 -11.27 -2.31 6.46
CA LEU A 23 -10.83 -3.60 6.99
C LEU A 23 -12.04 -4.52 7.23
N HIS A 24 -13.06 -4.01 7.92
CA HIS A 24 -14.29 -4.74 8.17
C HIS A 24 -15.02 -5.14 6.88
N SER A 25 -15.21 -4.22 5.94
CA SER A 25 -15.90 -4.50 4.68
C SER A 25 -15.17 -5.50 3.80
N VAL A 26 -13.83 -5.42 3.76
CA VAL A 26 -13.01 -6.35 2.97
C VAL A 26 -13.00 -7.73 3.62
N SER A 27 -12.84 -7.82 4.94
CA SER A 27 -12.83 -9.11 5.65
C SER A 27 -14.15 -9.89 5.58
N GLN A 28 -15.27 -9.21 5.37
CA GLN A 28 -16.57 -9.88 5.18
C GLN A 28 -16.75 -10.49 3.78
N LEU A 29 -16.05 -9.97 2.79
CA LEU A 29 -16.31 -10.30 1.40
C LEU A 29 -15.15 -11.06 0.74
N PHE A 30 -13.93 -10.83 1.19
CA PHE A 30 -12.72 -11.40 0.62
C PHE A 30 -11.92 -12.10 1.71
N GLU A 31 -11.16 -13.10 1.31
CA GLU A 31 -10.25 -13.78 2.21
C GLU A 31 -9.09 -12.88 2.64
N VAL A 32 -8.49 -13.18 3.79
CA VAL A 32 -7.35 -12.45 4.35
C VAL A 32 -6.21 -12.31 3.33
N GLU A 33 -6.01 -13.35 2.54
CA GLU A 33 -4.97 -13.42 1.49
C GLU A 33 -5.20 -12.45 0.33
N ASN A 34 -6.41 -11.94 0.15
CA ASN A 34 -6.75 -10.99 -0.90
C ASN A 34 -6.49 -9.54 -0.49
N HIS A 35 -6.25 -9.29 0.80
CA HIS A 35 -6.14 -7.94 1.31
C HIS A 35 -4.69 -7.56 1.66
N ALA A 36 -4.12 -6.64 0.91
CA ALA A 36 -2.82 -6.03 1.19
C ALA A 36 -2.98 -4.62 1.78
N TYR A 37 -2.07 -4.25 2.67
CA TYR A 37 -2.01 -2.88 3.19
C TYR A 37 -1.10 -2.03 2.31
N CYS A 38 -1.51 -0.79 2.07
CA CYS A 38 -0.68 0.19 1.39
C CYS A 38 0.59 0.46 2.21
N TYR A 39 1.74 0.11 1.69
CA TYR A 39 3.01 0.24 2.38
C TYR A 39 3.34 1.68 2.77
N ARG A 40 2.99 2.67 1.97
CA ARG A 40 3.17 4.08 2.34
C ARG A 40 2.55 4.40 3.69
N HIS A 41 1.32 3.96 3.94
CA HIS A 41 0.64 4.19 5.22
C HIS A 41 1.25 3.35 6.37
N VAL A 42 1.75 2.15 6.08
CA VAL A 42 2.53 1.36 7.06
C VAL A 42 3.79 2.12 7.46
N LYS A 43 4.53 2.64 6.48
CA LYS A 43 5.76 3.43 6.68
C LYS A 43 5.52 4.74 7.44
N GLU A 44 4.41 5.44 7.17
CA GLU A 44 3.99 6.64 7.91
C GLU A 44 3.69 6.32 9.38
N ASN A 45 2.97 5.22 9.65
CA ASN A 45 2.68 4.77 11.00
C ASN A 45 3.95 4.36 11.77
N PHE A 46 4.86 3.60 11.11
CA PHE A 46 6.15 3.26 11.66
C PHE A 46 6.99 4.49 11.97
N SER A 47 7.04 5.44 11.06
CA SER A 47 7.72 6.73 11.26
C SER A 47 7.20 7.46 12.50
N SER A 48 5.89 7.49 12.68
CA SER A 48 5.24 8.10 13.85
C SER A 48 5.58 7.36 15.14
N TYR A 49 5.65 6.02 15.09
CA TYR A 49 6.08 5.20 16.22
C TYR A 49 7.53 5.46 16.62
N VAL A 50 8.46 5.48 15.66
CA VAL A 50 9.88 5.77 15.87
C VAL A 50 10.07 7.13 16.55
N MET A 51 9.32 8.15 16.10
CA MET A 51 9.40 9.49 16.69
C MET A 51 8.90 9.55 18.14
N LYS A 52 7.89 8.74 18.47
CA LYS A 52 7.29 8.76 19.83
C LYS A 52 8.07 7.92 20.84
N HIS A 53 8.65 6.80 20.43
CA HIS A 53 9.12 5.78 21.39
C HIS A 53 10.60 5.50 21.36
N SER A 54 11.30 5.72 20.24
CA SER A 54 12.59 5.07 20.11
C SER A 54 13.78 5.98 19.95
N MET A 55 13.66 7.17 19.33
CA MET A 55 14.90 7.84 18.91
C MET A 55 14.74 9.34 18.68
N LYS A 56 15.61 10.09 19.34
CA LYS A 56 15.77 11.52 19.09
C LYS A 56 16.81 11.74 18.00
N GLY A 57 16.37 12.18 16.83
CA GLY A 57 17.25 12.63 15.75
C GLY A 57 16.78 12.23 14.35
N LYS A 58 17.00 13.12 13.39
CA LYS A 58 16.58 12.94 11.99
C LYS A 58 17.27 11.75 11.32
N LYS A 59 18.55 11.51 11.64
CA LYS A 59 19.34 10.41 11.07
C LYS A 59 18.81 9.06 11.52
N CYS A 60 18.55 8.88 12.80
CA CYS A 60 18.01 7.62 13.35
C CYS A 60 16.66 7.24 12.72
N LYS A 61 15.80 8.23 12.43
CA LYS A 61 14.54 8.00 11.73
C LYS A 61 14.76 7.48 10.32
N VAL A 62 15.69 8.07 9.58
CA VAL A 62 15.98 7.64 8.19
C VAL A 62 16.53 6.22 8.18
N ASP A 63 17.47 5.91 9.05
CA ASP A 63 18.07 4.57 9.15
C ASP A 63 17.01 3.51 9.50
N ALA A 64 16.11 3.80 10.45
CA ALA A 64 15.01 2.91 10.81
C ALA A 64 14.04 2.67 9.63
N LEU A 65 13.74 3.71 8.84
CA LEU A 65 12.88 3.58 7.66
C LEU A 65 13.54 2.77 6.54
N LEU A 66 14.85 2.90 6.35
CA LEU A 66 15.59 2.06 5.39
C LEU A 66 15.60 0.58 5.80
N LEU A 67 15.69 0.30 7.10
CA LEU A 67 15.59 -1.05 7.62
C LEU A 67 14.19 -1.62 7.43
N LEU A 68 13.14 -0.82 7.64
CA LEU A 68 11.76 -1.23 7.34
C LEU A 68 11.58 -1.52 5.85
N ASP A 69 12.14 -0.68 4.96
CA ASP A 69 12.11 -0.92 3.52
C ASP A 69 12.77 -2.28 3.18
N SER A 70 13.87 -2.61 3.84
CA SER A 70 14.54 -3.91 3.63
C SER A 70 13.64 -5.09 4.04
N VAL A 71 12.83 -4.96 5.08
CA VAL A 71 11.86 -5.99 5.50
C VAL A 71 10.72 -6.11 4.50
N GLU A 72 10.20 -4.98 4.03
CA GLU A 72 9.08 -4.96 3.08
C GLU A 72 9.45 -5.56 1.74
N TYR A 73 10.60 -5.16 1.17
CA TYR A 73 11.04 -5.60 -0.16
C TYR A 73 11.79 -6.94 -0.17
N ALA A 74 11.98 -7.59 0.97
CA ALA A 74 12.50 -8.95 1.03
C ALA A 74 11.55 -9.90 0.30
N ARG A 75 12.01 -10.48 -0.81
CA ARG A 75 11.20 -11.37 -1.65
C ARG A 75 11.28 -12.83 -1.20
N LEU A 76 12.43 -13.22 -0.66
CA LEU A 76 12.69 -14.55 -0.14
C LEU A 76 12.64 -14.55 1.38
N ASP A 77 12.33 -15.70 1.96
CA ASP A 77 12.32 -15.86 3.41
C ASP A 77 13.70 -15.63 4.03
N ASP A 78 14.77 -16.02 3.37
CA ASP A 78 16.13 -15.79 3.84
C ASP A 78 16.46 -14.29 3.87
N ASP A 79 16.10 -13.54 2.84
CA ASP A 79 16.26 -12.07 2.81
C ASP A 79 15.48 -11.39 3.93
N TYR A 80 14.27 -11.89 4.20
CA TYR A 80 13.43 -11.40 5.29
C TYR A 80 14.10 -11.64 6.66
N VAL A 81 14.64 -12.83 6.90
CA VAL A 81 15.33 -13.14 8.16
C VAL A 81 16.52 -12.20 8.35
N VAL A 82 17.34 -12.01 7.32
CA VAL A 82 18.48 -11.07 7.36
C VAL A 82 18.04 -9.65 7.64
N ALA A 83 16.96 -9.20 7.01
CA ALA A 83 16.43 -7.84 7.24
C ALA A 83 15.91 -7.66 8.68
N MET A 84 15.21 -8.66 9.21
CA MET A 84 14.70 -8.66 10.59
C MET A 84 15.85 -8.69 11.62
N ASP A 85 16.91 -9.45 11.38
CA ASP A 85 18.10 -9.48 12.24
C ASP A 85 18.82 -8.13 12.29
N LYS A 86 18.94 -7.45 11.14
CA LYS A 86 19.46 -6.09 11.06
C LYS A 86 18.61 -5.11 11.87
N LEU A 87 17.28 -5.21 11.72
CA LEU A 87 16.33 -4.37 12.48
C LEU A 87 16.45 -4.65 13.99
N LYS A 88 16.58 -5.92 14.39
CA LYS A 88 16.75 -6.35 15.78
C LYS A 88 18.05 -5.83 16.38
N THR A 89 19.15 -5.89 15.62
CA THR A 89 20.43 -5.35 16.04
C THR A 89 20.39 -3.83 16.22
N TYR A 90 19.59 -3.17 15.39
CA TYR A 90 19.41 -1.72 15.46
C TYR A 90 18.52 -1.32 16.66
N ASN A 91 17.35 -1.94 16.82
CA ASN A 91 16.46 -1.72 17.97
C ASN A 91 15.39 -2.81 18.06
N SER A 92 15.34 -3.54 19.19
CA SER A 92 14.41 -4.63 19.43
C SER A 92 12.95 -4.19 19.51
N ASP A 93 12.65 -2.97 19.91
CA ASP A 93 11.27 -2.48 20.01
C ASP A 93 10.66 -2.25 18.62
N LEU A 94 11.51 -1.93 17.62
CA LEU A 94 11.07 -1.82 16.23
C LEU A 94 10.68 -3.17 15.65
N VAL A 95 11.35 -4.24 16.04
CA VAL A 95 10.99 -5.61 15.65
C VAL A 95 9.61 -5.97 16.18
N LYS A 96 9.35 -5.71 17.47
CA LYS A 96 8.03 -5.95 18.07
C LYS A 96 6.94 -5.21 17.31
N TRP A 97 7.19 -3.92 16.99
CA TRP A 97 6.23 -3.16 16.21
C TRP A 97 5.94 -3.79 14.85
N VAL A 98 6.98 -4.25 14.15
CA VAL A 98 6.85 -4.91 12.85
C VAL A 98 6.03 -6.19 12.95
N GLU A 99 6.30 -7.04 13.95
CA GLU A 99 5.59 -8.31 14.18
C GLU A 99 4.11 -8.08 14.57
N GLU A 100 3.81 -7.07 15.38
CA GLU A 100 2.46 -6.72 15.82
C GLU A 100 1.62 -6.05 14.72
N ASN A 101 2.23 -5.57 13.64
CA ASN A 101 1.54 -4.83 12.59
C ASN A 101 1.18 -5.65 11.34
N SER A 102 0.83 -6.92 11.54
CA SER A 102 0.21 -7.76 10.50
C SER A 102 1.06 -7.89 9.22
N LEU A 103 2.29 -8.37 9.37
CA LEU A 103 3.29 -8.57 8.31
C LEU A 103 2.73 -9.26 7.06
N GLN A 104 1.84 -10.23 7.23
CA GLN A 104 1.23 -10.98 6.14
C GLN A 104 0.44 -10.11 5.16
N HIS A 105 0.12 -8.86 5.51
CA HIS A 105 -0.61 -7.96 4.63
C HIS A 105 0.28 -6.96 3.87
N TRP A 106 1.55 -6.79 4.26
CA TRP A 106 2.40 -5.76 3.64
C TRP A 106 3.82 -6.22 3.28
N ALA A 107 4.45 -7.15 3.99
CA ALA A 107 5.77 -7.67 3.61
C ALA A 107 5.67 -8.61 2.41
N MET A 108 6.59 -8.47 1.44
CA MET A 108 6.53 -9.21 0.17
C MET A 108 6.67 -10.72 0.36
N SER A 109 7.60 -11.18 1.19
CA SER A 109 7.83 -12.60 1.46
C SER A 109 6.71 -13.26 2.27
N LYS A 110 5.90 -12.49 3.00
CA LYS A 110 4.84 -12.99 3.88
C LYS A 110 3.44 -12.89 3.29
N PHE A 111 3.29 -12.19 2.18
CA PHE A 111 2.01 -12.06 1.50
C PHE A 111 1.77 -13.25 0.56
N ALA A 112 0.66 -13.95 0.74
CA ALA A 112 0.38 -15.22 0.06
C ALA A 112 0.19 -15.11 -1.47
N LYS A 113 -0.28 -13.96 -1.98
CA LYS A 113 -0.57 -13.74 -3.40
C LYS A 113 0.45 -12.83 -4.08
N LYS A 114 0.61 -12.96 -5.40
CA LYS A 114 1.47 -12.08 -6.18
C LYS A 114 0.87 -10.68 -6.28
N ARG A 115 1.61 -9.66 -5.90
CA ARG A 115 1.22 -8.24 -5.99
C ARG A 115 1.86 -7.48 -7.15
N TRP A 116 2.68 -8.14 -7.96
CA TRP A 116 3.35 -7.55 -9.11
C TRP A 116 4.08 -6.23 -8.77
N ASP A 117 4.78 -6.21 -7.64
CA ASP A 117 5.49 -5.04 -7.08
C ASP A 117 4.58 -3.84 -6.77
N LYS A 118 3.26 -4.03 -6.73
CA LYS A 118 2.31 -2.98 -6.35
C LYS A 118 2.15 -2.97 -4.82
N MET A 119 2.84 -2.05 -4.17
CA MET A 119 2.92 -1.96 -2.71
C MET A 119 2.13 -0.78 -2.15
N THR A 120 1.70 0.13 -3.02
CA THR A 120 1.05 1.38 -2.59
C THR A 120 -0.22 1.68 -3.38
N THR A 121 -1.06 2.55 -2.84
CA THR A 121 -2.25 3.09 -3.50
C THR A 121 -1.96 4.36 -4.32
N ASN A 122 -0.69 4.66 -4.60
CA ASN A 122 -0.29 5.91 -5.27
C ASN A 122 -1.01 6.13 -6.60
N LEU A 123 -1.24 5.07 -7.39
CA LEU A 123 -1.98 5.18 -8.64
C LEU A 123 -3.42 5.65 -8.41
N VAL A 124 -4.10 5.11 -7.40
CA VAL A 124 -5.47 5.50 -7.04
C VAL A 124 -5.50 6.93 -6.53
N GLU A 125 -4.51 7.33 -5.74
CA GLU A 125 -4.40 8.69 -5.22
C GLU A 125 -4.11 9.70 -6.33
N SER A 126 -3.21 9.37 -7.27
CA SER A 126 -2.95 10.20 -8.44
C SER A 126 -4.20 10.32 -9.31
N PHE A 127 -4.93 9.23 -9.52
CA PHE A 127 -6.20 9.25 -10.24
C PHE A 127 -7.25 10.10 -9.51
N ASN A 128 -7.36 9.96 -8.19
CA ASN A 128 -8.25 10.79 -7.39
C ASN A 128 -7.87 12.27 -7.42
N ALA A 129 -6.59 12.61 -7.43
CA ALA A 129 -6.11 13.98 -7.58
C ALA A 129 -6.40 14.53 -8.98
N TRP A 130 -6.25 13.71 -10.01
CA TRP A 130 -6.55 14.06 -11.40
C TRP A 130 -8.04 14.33 -11.64
N LEU A 131 -8.93 13.75 -10.80
CA LEU A 131 -10.37 13.97 -10.82
C LEU A 131 -10.86 14.94 -9.76
N MET A 132 -10.00 15.76 -9.16
CA MET A 132 -10.35 16.54 -7.97
C MET A 132 -11.49 17.53 -8.22
N GLU A 133 -11.53 18.15 -9.38
CA GLU A 133 -12.56 19.12 -9.75
C GLU A 133 -13.87 18.44 -10.20
N GLU A 134 -13.73 17.32 -10.92
CA GLU A 134 -14.86 16.64 -11.55
C GLU A 134 -15.68 15.78 -10.59
N ARG A 135 -15.21 15.54 -9.37
CA ARG A 135 -15.96 14.79 -8.34
C ARG A 135 -17.31 15.39 -8.00
N HIS A 136 -17.49 16.66 -8.25
CA HIS A 136 -18.74 17.38 -7.99
C HIS A 136 -19.69 17.41 -9.19
N TYR A 137 -19.28 16.84 -10.32
CA TYR A 137 -20.11 16.77 -11.52
C TYR A 137 -21.21 15.71 -11.38
N THR A 138 -22.26 15.87 -12.17
CA THR A 138 -23.23 14.79 -12.35
C THR A 138 -22.53 13.56 -12.95
N ILE A 139 -23.07 12.36 -12.73
CA ILE A 139 -22.49 11.13 -13.25
C ILE A 139 -22.26 11.22 -14.76
N PHE A 140 -23.20 11.78 -15.50
CA PHE A 140 -23.08 11.97 -16.95
C PHE A 140 -21.87 12.85 -17.31
N ASN A 141 -21.77 14.04 -16.71
CA ASN A 141 -20.67 14.96 -16.96
C ASN A 141 -19.32 14.39 -16.55
N LEU A 142 -19.28 13.69 -15.41
CA LEU A 142 -18.06 12.99 -14.96
C LEU A 142 -17.59 11.95 -15.98
N VAL A 143 -18.48 11.12 -16.50
CA VAL A 143 -18.14 10.09 -17.50
C VAL A 143 -17.66 10.75 -18.80
N MET A 144 -18.35 11.79 -19.29
CA MET A 144 -17.94 12.50 -20.51
C MET A 144 -16.57 13.17 -20.35
N THR A 145 -16.33 13.86 -19.23
CA THR A 145 -15.02 14.48 -18.96
C THR A 145 -13.90 13.44 -18.81
N LEU A 146 -14.19 12.29 -18.21
CA LEU A 146 -13.26 11.17 -18.14
C LEU A 146 -12.86 10.67 -19.53
N LEU A 147 -13.82 10.46 -20.40
CA LEU A 147 -13.57 10.02 -21.78
C LEU A 147 -12.69 11.03 -22.52
N ASP A 148 -13.00 12.32 -22.43
CA ASP A 148 -12.19 13.38 -23.04
C ASP A 148 -10.76 13.41 -22.50
N LYS A 149 -10.59 13.33 -21.18
CA LYS A 149 -9.26 13.27 -20.54
C LYS A 149 -8.45 12.05 -20.99
N PHE A 150 -9.07 10.88 -21.13
CA PHE A 150 -8.39 9.68 -21.62
C PHE A 150 -7.99 9.79 -23.08
N VAL A 151 -8.84 10.39 -23.94
CA VAL A 151 -8.53 10.64 -25.33
C VAL A 151 -7.32 11.58 -25.45
N HIS A 152 -7.30 12.68 -24.71
CA HIS A 152 -6.15 13.59 -24.67
C HIS A 152 -4.86 12.89 -24.24
N LEU A 153 -4.92 12.10 -23.18
CA LEU A 153 -3.77 11.34 -22.67
C LEU A 153 -3.23 10.34 -23.70
N ALA A 154 -4.12 9.68 -24.43
CA ALA A 154 -3.74 8.76 -25.51
C ALA A 154 -3.11 9.51 -26.69
N CYS A 155 -3.65 10.67 -27.09
CA CYS A 155 -3.10 11.50 -28.17
C CYS A 155 -1.70 12.02 -27.80
N ASP A 156 -1.50 12.51 -26.58
CA ASP A 156 -0.21 13.01 -26.10
C ASP A 156 0.87 11.92 -26.12
N HIS A 157 0.52 10.69 -25.73
CA HIS A 157 1.44 9.55 -25.80
C HIS A 157 1.80 9.15 -27.25
N MET A 158 0.89 9.32 -28.19
CA MET A 158 1.16 9.00 -29.61
C MET A 158 2.02 10.05 -30.31
N THR A 159 2.06 11.28 -29.80
CA THR A 159 2.85 12.39 -30.38
C THR A 159 4.26 12.51 -29.79
N THR A 160 4.53 11.83 -28.69
CA THR A 160 5.84 11.85 -27.98
C THR A 160 6.73 10.65 -28.28
N THR A 161 6.30 9.74 -29.15
CA THR A 161 7.09 8.60 -29.67
C THR A 161 7.52 8.87 -31.11
#